data_e8958d5ead2878dbf7772c62fb5bb81a
#
_entry.id   e8958d5ead2878dbf7772c62fb5bb81a
#
_cell.length_a   1.000
_cell.length_b   1.000
_cell.length_c   1.000
_cell.angle_alpha   90.00
_cell.angle_beta   90.00
_cell.angle_gamma   90.00
#
_symmetry.space_group_name_H-M   'P 1'
#
loop_
_entity.id
_entity.type
_entity.pdbx_description
1 polymer ?
#
loop_
_entity_poly.entity_id
_entity_poly.type
_entity_poly.pdbx_seq_one_letter_code
_entity_poly.pdbx_strand_id
1 'polypeptide(L)'
;MANFINTISEHQTLRRILLFLIIAALIGWATGFLPAALIIAALLVIMWQYWRVNQLLLRAKANETFDNTVSKDIYQQLENQLAHREHSSRQRARRLLSLLRAYRQAGAALHDGALIVQRNSSQIQWFNKSAKRFLGLNYPRSLGTNLLTHIDIPRVHEWFLAGDTEEPLMDLACPQDENIRLSLRLLPYSTEQFLVVVRDVTKLMQLEHMRRDFVANVSHELRTPLTVVHGYLDMMEPEDNPGFAPMIEEMRKQSARMAQLVEDLLTLSRLDAQDALREEVIPMSVMLTTLRREAEALSQGHHKITIEDGAQCDIYGAHKELHSAFSNLVSNAVRYTPYNGSISIRFEQTADKSLRLSVKDSGYGIPAQHLPRITERFYRVSTSRSRESGGTGLGLSIAKHVLSLHQARLEIESEVGKGSQFSCIFNGDRARARQIRSNY
;
A
#
# COMPACT_ATOMS: atom_id res chain seq x y z
N MET A 1 22.60 55.07 -7.50
CA MET A 1 24.03 54.97 -7.86
C MET A 1 24.26 54.58 -9.33
N ALA A 2 23.52 53.60 -9.91
CA ALA A 2 23.66 53.21 -11.33
C ALA A 2 23.40 54.34 -12.33
N ASN A 3 22.39 55.19 -12.14
CA ASN A 3 22.08 56.34 -13.03
C ASN A 3 23.16 57.44 -13.03
N PHE A 4 23.89 57.62 -11.90
CA PHE A 4 24.95 58.63 -11.81
C PHE A 4 26.25 58.20 -12.50
N ILE A 5 26.54 56.91 -12.52
CA ILE A 5 27.68 56.27 -13.20
C ILE A 5 27.48 56.31 -14.74
N ASN A 6 26.26 56.08 -15.21
CA ASN A 6 25.92 56.14 -16.63
C ASN A 6 26.10 57.58 -17.22
N THR A 7 25.71 58.61 -16.45
CA THR A 7 25.85 60.02 -16.87
C THR A 7 27.32 60.45 -17.01
N ILE A 8 28.22 59.90 -16.16
CA ILE A 8 29.67 60.24 -16.20
C ILE A 8 30.38 59.56 -17.37
N SER A 9 29.94 58.34 -17.81
CA SER A 9 30.56 57.62 -18.92
C SER A 9 30.15 58.16 -20.29
N GLU A 10 28.91 58.62 -20.43
CA GLU A 10 28.44 59.35 -21.61
C GLU A 10 29.22 60.64 -21.84
N HIS A 11 29.54 61.34 -20.77
CA HIS A 11 30.30 62.57 -20.88
C HIS A 11 31.77 62.37 -21.30
N GLN A 12 32.39 61.25 -21.05
CA GLN A 12 33.79 61.00 -21.44
C GLN A 12 33.94 60.71 -22.94
N THR A 13 33.09 59.87 -23.53
CA THR A 13 33.10 59.60 -24.98
C THR A 13 32.68 60.82 -25.75
N LEU A 14 31.64 61.52 -25.31
CA LEU A 14 31.21 62.77 -25.88
C LEU A 14 32.32 63.85 -25.82
N ARG A 15 33.00 63.97 -24.70
CA ARG A 15 34.10 64.89 -24.48
C ARG A 15 35.31 64.63 -25.39
N ARG A 16 35.64 63.35 -25.63
CA ARG A 16 36.70 62.96 -26.59
C ARG A 16 36.36 63.28 -28.02
N ILE A 17 35.10 63.00 -28.45
CA ILE A 17 34.62 63.37 -29.78
C ILE A 17 34.59 64.87 -29.96
N LEU A 18 34.10 65.61 -28.97
CA LEU A 18 34.04 67.06 -28.98
C LEU A 18 35.43 67.68 -29.05
N LEU A 19 36.38 67.15 -28.28
CA LEU A 19 37.78 67.61 -28.29
C LEU A 19 38.44 67.34 -29.66
N PHE A 20 38.17 66.17 -30.27
CA PHE A 20 38.66 65.86 -31.60
C PHE A 20 38.06 66.77 -32.70
N LEU A 21 36.76 67.08 -32.61
CA LEU A 21 36.09 68.02 -33.53
C LEU A 21 36.61 69.49 -33.34
N ILE A 22 36.90 69.91 -32.10
CA ILE A 22 37.50 71.22 -31.82
C ILE A 22 38.89 71.33 -32.40
N ILE A 23 39.73 70.28 -32.22
CA ILE A 23 41.07 70.26 -32.83
C ILE A 23 40.98 70.31 -34.38
N ALA A 24 40.06 69.56 -34.99
CA ALA A 24 39.87 69.60 -36.44
C ALA A 24 39.38 70.96 -36.93
N ALA A 25 38.53 71.62 -36.16
CA ALA A 25 38.04 72.99 -36.47
C ALA A 25 39.20 73.99 -36.36
N LEU A 26 40.08 73.92 -35.39
CA LEU A 26 41.24 74.77 -35.25
C LEU A 26 42.21 74.57 -36.41
N ILE A 27 42.48 73.34 -36.81
CA ILE A 27 43.35 73.04 -37.95
C ILE A 27 42.71 73.60 -39.29
N GLY A 28 41.40 73.39 -39.46
CA GLY A 28 40.66 73.83 -40.64
C GLY A 28 40.61 75.38 -40.78
N TRP A 29 40.56 76.07 -39.62
CA TRP A 29 40.62 77.53 -39.60
C TRP A 29 42.05 78.00 -39.93
N ALA A 30 43.08 77.42 -39.41
CA ALA A 30 44.46 77.76 -39.67
C ALA A 30 44.87 77.48 -41.12
N THR A 31 44.28 76.50 -41.78
CA THR A 31 44.53 76.13 -43.20
C THR A 31 43.60 76.77 -44.22
N GLY A 32 42.57 77.50 -43.78
CA GLY A 32 41.55 78.11 -44.64
C GLY A 32 40.49 77.11 -45.21
N PHE A 33 40.51 75.84 -44.86
CA PHE A 33 39.59 74.79 -45.35
C PHE A 33 38.70 74.18 -44.22
N LEU A 34 38.12 75.07 -43.46
CA LEU A 34 37.31 74.71 -42.28
C LEU A 34 36.19 73.68 -42.59
N PRO A 35 35.34 73.78 -43.64
CA PRO A 35 34.28 72.81 -43.92
C PRO A 35 34.83 71.41 -44.28
N ALA A 36 35.92 71.36 -45.05
CA ALA A 36 36.54 70.06 -45.40
C ALA A 36 37.16 69.34 -44.22
N ALA A 37 37.82 70.06 -43.30
CA ALA A 37 38.39 69.52 -42.08
C ALA A 37 37.34 68.94 -41.16
N LEU A 38 36.17 69.62 -41.00
CA LEU A 38 35.07 69.11 -40.17
C LEU A 38 34.40 67.84 -40.76
N ILE A 39 34.24 67.80 -42.10
CA ILE A 39 33.67 66.64 -42.78
C ILE A 39 34.62 65.42 -42.60
N ILE A 40 35.90 65.59 -42.82
CA ILE A 40 36.90 64.52 -42.61
C ILE A 40 36.91 64.06 -41.19
N ALA A 41 36.85 64.94 -40.21
CA ALA A 41 36.81 64.57 -38.77
C ALA A 41 35.54 63.80 -38.43
N ALA A 42 34.37 64.20 -38.93
CA ALA A 42 33.12 63.48 -38.72
C ALA A 42 33.12 62.12 -39.37
N LEU A 43 33.67 61.95 -40.56
CA LEU A 43 33.83 60.64 -41.20
C LEU A 43 34.77 59.71 -40.42
N LEU A 44 35.88 60.25 -39.92
CA LEU A 44 36.79 59.47 -39.08
C LEU A 44 36.15 59.02 -37.77
N VAL A 45 35.33 59.86 -37.14
CA VAL A 45 34.55 59.49 -35.93
C VAL A 45 33.55 58.38 -36.22
N ILE A 46 32.80 58.52 -37.33
CA ILE A 46 31.83 57.50 -37.76
C ILE A 46 32.53 56.17 -38.10
N MET A 47 33.64 56.25 -38.83
CA MET A 47 34.42 55.04 -39.19
C MET A 47 35.00 54.36 -37.95
N TRP A 48 35.47 55.13 -36.97
CA TRP A 48 36.00 54.61 -35.70
C TRP A 48 34.87 53.96 -34.85
N GLN A 49 33.68 54.57 -34.78
CA GLN A 49 32.54 53.98 -34.11
C GLN A 49 32.06 52.68 -34.80
N TYR A 50 31.98 52.70 -36.15
CA TYR A 50 31.61 51.50 -36.95
C TYR A 50 32.63 50.36 -36.73
N TRP A 51 33.91 50.65 -36.78
CA TRP A 51 34.95 49.64 -36.52
C TRP A 51 34.84 49.03 -35.13
N ARG A 52 34.55 49.85 -34.15
CA ARG A 52 34.40 49.45 -32.76
C ARG A 52 33.15 48.53 -32.54
N VAL A 53 32.03 48.88 -33.13
CA VAL A 53 30.80 48.06 -33.13
C VAL A 53 31.04 46.73 -33.84
N ASN A 54 31.74 46.78 -34.99
CA ASN A 54 32.01 45.56 -35.78
C ASN A 54 32.98 44.60 -35.00
N GLN A 55 33.96 45.14 -34.29
CA GLN A 55 34.81 44.33 -33.41
C GLN A 55 34.01 43.65 -32.30
N LEU A 56 33.01 44.31 -31.67
CA LEU A 56 32.11 43.73 -30.69
C LEU A 56 31.27 42.59 -31.26
N LEU A 57 30.70 42.80 -32.45
CA LEU A 57 29.93 41.78 -33.16
C LEU A 57 30.76 40.57 -33.53
N LEU A 58 32.01 40.76 -33.95
CA LEU A 58 32.93 39.66 -34.28
C LEU A 58 33.33 38.86 -33.03
N ARG A 59 33.62 39.50 -31.92
CA ARG A 59 33.93 38.83 -30.64
C ARG A 59 32.70 38.08 -30.07
N ALA A 60 31.52 38.67 -30.14
CA ALA A 60 30.28 38.00 -29.76
C ALA A 60 30.00 36.75 -30.63
N LYS A 61 30.30 36.80 -31.95
CA LYS A 61 30.20 35.63 -32.83
C LYS A 61 31.27 34.56 -32.58
N ALA A 62 32.50 34.95 -32.17
CA ALA A 62 33.60 34.03 -31.92
C ALA A 62 33.48 33.29 -30.56
N ASN A 63 32.48 33.62 -29.74
CA ASN A 63 32.25 32.97 -28.43
C ASN A 63 33.46 33.11 -27.46
N GLU A 64 34.27 34.16 -27.64
CA GLU A 64 35.41 34.45 -26.77
C GLU A 64 34.96 34.95 -25.40
N THR A 65 35.69 34.56 -24.35
CA THR A 65 35.42 35.02 -22.97
C THR A 65 35.81 36.49 -22.80
N PHE A 66 34.82 37.29 -22.44
CA PHE A 66 35.04 38.72 -22.18
C PHE A 66 35.72 38.95 -20.85
N ASP A 67 36.74 39.85 -20.83
CA ASP A 67 37.52 40.13 -19.64
C ASP A 67 36.76 41.15 -18.72
N ASN A 68 36.71 40.85 -17.43
CA ASN A 68 35.85 41.53 -16.47
C ASN A 68 36.50 42.79 -15.85
N THR A 69 37.29 43.53 -16.64
CA THR A 69 37.92 44.76 -16.13
C THR A 69 36.92 45.92 -16.08
N VAL A 70 36.87 46.55 -14.90
CA VAL A 70 36.01 47.74 -14.63
C VAL A 70 36.51 48.93 -15.48
N SER A 71 35.82 49.27 -16.54
CA SER A 71 36.14 50.41 -17.37
C SER A 71 34.95 51.39 -17.50
N LYS A 72 35.33 52.65 -17.66
CA LYS A 72 34.40 53.79 -17.69
C LYS A 72 33.74 54.04 -19.03
N ASP A 73 33.93 53.20 -20.05
CA ASP A 73 33.45 53.42 -21.43
C ASP A 73 32.15 52.65 -21.71
N ILE A 74 31.15 53.26 -22.38
CA ILE A 74 29.83 52.69 -22.69
C ILE A 74 29.96 51.33 -23.40
N TYR A 75 30.91 51.20 -24.31
CA TYR A 75 31.15 49.97 -25.05
C TYR A 75 31.61 48.82 -24.16
N GLN A 76 32.46 49.12 -23.17
CA GLN A 76 32.89 48.13 -22.20
C GLN A 76 31.78 47.76 -21.19
N GLN A 77 30.89 48.71 -20.87
CA GLN A 77 29.69 48.37 -20.07
C GLN A 77 28.76 47.41 -20.82
N LEU A 78 28.62 47.60 -22.12
CA LEU A 78 27.83 46.73 -22.99
C LEU A 78 28.48 45.33 -23.11
N GLU A 79 29.81 45.25 -23.27
CA GLU A 79 30.59 44.00 -23.23
C GLU A 79 30.39 43.25 -21.92
N ASN A 80 30.53 43.96 -20.79
CA ASN A 80 30.33 43.36 -19.47
C ASN A 80 28.88 42.86 -19.26
N GLN A 81 27.87 43.58 -19.74
CA GLN A 81 26.48 43.13 -19.67
C GLN A 81 26.22 41.90 -20.53
N LEU A 82 26.79 41.86 -21.73
CA LEU A 82 26.67 40.69 -22.62
C LEU A 82 27.41 39.47 -22.00
N ALA A 83 28.62 39.64 -21.48
CA ALA A 83 29.38 38.61 -20.81
C ALA A 83 28.64 38.08 -19.55
N HIS A 84 28.06 38.95 -18.76
CA HIS A 84 27.24 38.56 -17.61
C HIS A 84 25.98 37.74 -18.01
N ARG A 85 25.29 38.15 -19.04
CA ARG A 85 24.11 37.45 -19.56
C ARG A 85 24.50 36.06 -20.10
N GLU A 86 25.58 36.00 -20.86
CA GLU A 86 26.06 34.71 -21.42
C GLU A 86 26.55 33.77 -20.33
N HIS A 87 27.31 34.27 -19.38
CA HIS A 87 27.79 33.46 -18.23
C HIS A 87 26.62 32.97 -17.37
N SER A 88 25.64 33.81 -17.08
CA SER A 88 24.43 33.43 -16.33
C SER A 88 23.56 32.42 -17.09
N SER A 89 23.46 32.54 -18.40
CA SER A 89 22.73 31.58 -19.26
C SER A 89 23.44 30.22 -19.28
N ARG A 90 24.77 30.20 -19.46
CA ARG A 90 25.57 28.98 -19.42
C ARG A 90 25.53 28.30 -18.03
N GLN A 91 25.56 29.09 -16.95
CA GLN A 91 25.39 28.55 -15.59
C GLN A 91 24.01 27.94 -15.39
N ARG A 92 22.93 28.59 -15.84
CA ARG A 92 21.57 28.03 -15.77
C ARG A 92 21.46 26.72 -16.56
N ALA A 93 21.98 26.69 -17.79
CA ALA A 93 21.99 25.47 -18.60
C ALA A 93 22.78 24.33 -17.93
N ARG A 94 23.97 24.61 -17.38
CA ARG A 94 24.76 23.62 -16.64
C ARG A 94 24.03 23.11 -15.41
N ARG A 95 23.38 24.00 -14.66
CA ARG A 95 22.59 23.65 -13.46
C ARG A 95 21.39 22.79 -13.81
N LEU A 96 20.67 23.12 -14.90
CA LEU A 96 19.57 22.29 -15.42
C LEU A 96 20.05 20.90 -15.84
N LEU A 97 21.15 20.83 -16.58
CA LEU A 97 21.73 19.55 -17.00
C LEU A 97 22.20 18.71 -15.80
N SER A 98 22.80 19.32 -14.78
CA SER A 98 23.21 18.61 -13.55
C SER A 98 22.00 18.09 -12.78
N LEU A 99 20.92 18.86 -12.67
CA LEU A 99 19.67 18.43 -12.06
C LEU A 99 19.05 17.27 -12.83
N LEU A 100 18.95 17.36 -14.16
CA LEU A 100 18.43 16.27 -15.00
C LEU A 100 19.27 14.99 -14.85
N ARG A 101 20.60 15.10 -14.78
CA ARG A 101 21.47 13.96 -14.53
C ARG A 101 21.23 13.35 -13.14
N ALA A 102 21.11 14.19 -12.11
CA ALA A 102 20.82 13.74 -10.75
C ALA A 102 19.47 13.02 -10.67
N TYR A 103 18.41 13.54 -11.30
CA TYR A 103 17.10 12.86 -11.37
C TYR A 103 17.17 11.53 -12.12
N ARG A 104 17.89 11.46 -13.26
CA ARG A 104 18.09 10.19 -13.97
C ARG A 104 18.88 9.17 -13.13
N GLN A 105 19.91 9.61 -12.42
CA GLN A 105 20.69 8.73 -11.53
C GLN A 105 19.86 8.24 -10.35
N ALA A 106 19.07 9.13 -9.72
CA ALA A 106 18.16 8.75 -8.65
C ALA A 106 17.12 7.72 -9.13
N GLY A 107 16.49 7.95 -10.27
CA GLY A 107 15.54 6.99 -10.86
C GLY A 107 16.19 5.66 -11.24
N ALA A 108 17.44 5.66 -11.69
CA ALA A 108 18.18 4.44 -12.02
C ALA A 108 18.68 3.68 -10.78
N ALA A 109 18.87 4.35 -9.65
CA ALA A 109 19.26 3.75 -8.38
C ALA A 109 18.10 3.06 -7.65
N LEU A 110 16.86 3.34 -8.01
CA LEU A 110 15.71 2.66 -7.44
C LEU A 110 15.74 1.16 -7.81
N HIS A 111 15.66 0.31 -6.81
CA HIS A 111 15.56 -1.14 -6.99
C HIS A 111 14.19 -1.54 -7.55
N ASP A 112 13.15 -0.80 -7.18
CA ASP A 112 11.80 -0.95 -7.71
C ASP A 112 11.74 -0.43 -9.16
N GLY A 113 10.99 -1.11 -10.01
CA GLY A 113 10.62 -0.62 -11.34
C GLY A 113 9.70 0.59 -11.20
N ALA A 114 9.95 1.62 -11.99
CA ALA A 114 9.10 2.81 -12.04
C ALA A 114 8.79 3.16 -13.49
N LEU A 115 7.51 3.38 -13.79
CA LEU A 115 7.03 3.75 -15.13
C LEU A 115 6.02 4.90 -15.00
N ILE A 116 6.06 5.83 -15.95
CA ILE A 116 5.00 6.83 -16.13
C ILE A 116 4.15 6.39 -17.32
N VAL A 117 2.86 6.22 -17.07
CA VAL A 117 1.90 5.68 -18.04
C VAL A 117 0.72 6.63 -18.17
N GLN A 118 0.25 6.85 -19.38
CA GLN A 118 -0.92 7.68 -19.65
C GLN A 118 -2.19 6.94 -19.22
N ARG A 119 -3.07 7.62 -18.49
CA ARG A 119 -4.27 7.03 -17.88
C ARG A 119 -5.24 6.45 -18.93
N ASN A 120 -5.52 7.18 -19.99
CA ASN A 120 -6.56 6.82 -20.96
C ASN A 120 -6.08 5.82 -22.03
N SER A 121 -4.80 5.85 -22.40
CA SER A 121 -4.25 5.04 -23.49
C SER A 121 -3.31 3.93 -23.00
N SER A 122 -3.00 3.89 -21.71
CA SER A 122 -2.03 2.95 -21.10
C SER A 122 -0.64 3.03 -21.74
N GLN A 123 -0.30 4.14 -22.44
CA GLN A 123 0.97 4.31 -23.16
C GLN A 123 2.10 4.66 -22.20
N ILE A 124 3.22 3.96 -22.33
CA ILE A 124 4.45 4.16 -21.55
C ILE A 124 5.14 5.43 -22.03
N GLN A 125 5.27 6.43 -21.14
CA GLN A 125 5.98 7.68 -21.44
C GLN A 125 7.42 7.67 -20.93
N TRP A 126 7.67 7.00 -19.82
CA TRP A 126 8.99 6.87 -19.23
C TRP A 126 9.09 5.61 -18.39
N PHE A 127 10.29 5.06 -18.26
CA PHE A 127 10.59 3.94 -17.36
C PHE A 127 12.06 3.95 -16.91
N ASN A 128 12.33 3.38 -15.73
CA ASN A 128 13.66 3.26 -15.18
C ASN A 128 14.32 1.91 -15.57
N LYS A 129 15.58 1.72 -15.13
CA LYS A 129 16.37 0.50 -15.41
C LYS A 129 15.72 -0.78 -14.82
N SER A 130 15.14 -0.70 -13.64
CA SER A 130 14.51 -1.85 -12.98
C SER A 130 13.22 -2.26 -13.70
N ALA A 131 12.37 -1.32 -14.12
CA ALA A 131 11.19 -1.60 -14.94
C ALA A 131 11.57 -2.24 -16.29
N LYS A 132 12.68 -1.78 -16.93
CA LYS A 132 13.21 -2.43 -18.12
C LYS A 132 13.50 -3.91 -17.86
N ARG A 133 14.14 -4.23 -16.72
CA ARG A 133 14.54 -5.61 -16.38
C ARG A 133 13.31 -6.48 -16.11
N PHE A 134 12.33 -5.99 -15.32
CA PHE A 134 11.17 -6.78 -14.94
C PHE A 134 10.18 -7.00 -16.09
N LEU A 135 9.95 -5.97 -16.91
CA LEU A 135 8.92 -6.00 -17.95
C LEU A 135 9.47 -6.20 -19.37
N GLY A 136 10.79 -6.38 -19.52
CA GLY A 136 11.41 -6.57 -20.84
C GLY A 136 11.38 -5.35 -21.75
N LEU A 137 11.25 -4.15 -21.17
CA LEU A 137 11.13 -2.91 -21.93
C LEU A 137 12.45 -2.50 -22.57
N ASN A 138 12.43 -1.97 -23.78
CA ASN A 138 13.61 -1.50 -24.51
C ASN A 138 13.46 -0.03 -24.91
N TYR A 139 14.45 0.79 -24.53
CA TYR A 139 14.52 2.18 -24.94
C TYR A 139 15.15 2.31 -26.34
N PRO A 140 14.62 3.13 -27.26
CA PRO A 140 13.37 3.91 -27.18
C PRO A 140 12.12 3.14 -27.66
N ARG A 141 12.25 1.89 -28.12
CA ARG A 141 11.18 1.13 -28.81
C ARG A 141 9.88 0.96 -27.99
N SER A 142 10.00 0.81 -26.67
CA SER A 142 8.82 0.63 -25.81
C SER A 142 8.18 1.94 -25.36
N LEU A 143 8.73 3.11 -25.73
CA LEU A 143 8.07 4.38 -25.49
C LEU A 143 6.86 4.54 -26.43
N GLY A 144 5.72 4.97 -25.89
CA GLY A 144 4.47 5.09 -26.63
C GLY A 144 3.73 3.77 -26.86
N THR A 145 4.31 2.62 -26.49
CA THR A 145 3.58 1.33 -26.53
C THR A 145 2.65 1.19 -25.33
N ASN A 146 1.62 0.36 -25.47
CA ASN A 146 0.69 0.08 -24.38
C ASN A 146 1.35 -0.82 -23.33
N LEU A 147 1.29 -0.45 -22.04
CA LEU A 147 1.83 -1.23 -20.93
C LEU A 147 1.20 -2.64 -20.85
N LEU A 148 -0.11 -2.73 -21.11
CA LEU A 148 -0.87 -3.98 -20.99
C LEU A 148 -0.45 -5.02 -22.03
N THR A 149 0.17 -4.63 -23.14
CA THR A 149 0.76 -5.59 -24.11
C THR A 149 2.07 -6.20 -23.61
N HIS A 150 2.73 -5.58 -22.64
CA HIS A 150 3.95 -6.11 -22.01
C HIS A 150 3.65 -6.99 -20.79
N ILE A 151 2.44 -6.85 -20.23
CA ILE A 151 1.95 -7.65 -19.10
C ILE A 151 0.60 -8.22 -19.51
N ASP A 152 0.63 -9.32 -20.28
CA ASP A 152 -0.59 -9.96 -20.79
C ASP A 152 -1.22 -10.88 -19.73
N ILE A 153 -1.68 -10.27 -18.63
CA ILE A 153 -2.36 -10.93 -17.52
C ILE A 153 -3.73 -10.27 -17.37
N PRO A 154 -4.87 -11.00 -17.54
CA PRO A 154 -6.21 -10.42 -17.47
C PRO A 154 -6.47 -9.62 -16.19
N ARG A 155 -6.02 -10.13 -15.05
CA ARG A 155 -6.12 -9.48 -13.74
C ARG A 155 -5.42 -8.10 -13.69
N VAL A 156 -4.31 -7.91 -14.42
CA VAL A 156 -3.62 -6.62 -14.53
C VAL A 156 -4.42 -5.65 -15.39
N HIS A 157 -5.06 -6.13 -16.45
CA HIS A 157 -5.91 -5.31 -17.31
C HIS A 157 -7.11 -4.76 -16.54
N GLU A 158 -7.83 -5.60 -15.81
CA GLU A 158 -8.98 -5.21 -14.99
C GLU A 158 -8.58 -4.19 -13.92
N TRP A 159 -7.51 -4.47 -13.17
CA TRP A 159 -6.98 -3.62 -12.13
C TRP A 159 -6.55 -2.25 -12.66
N PHE A 160 -5.85 -2.20 -13.80
CA PHE A 160 -5.40 -0.95 -14.41
C PHE A 160 -6.58 -0.11 -14.91
N LEU A 161 -7.60 -0.73 -15.52
CA LEU A 161 -8.81 -0.06 -16.01
C LEU A 161 -9.69 0.44 -14.87
N ALA A 162 -9.75 -0.28 -13.75
CA ALA A 162 -10.43 0.18 -12.54
C ALA A 162 -9.77 1.42 -11.94
N GLY A 163 -8.46 1.63 -12.22
CA GLY A 163 -7.70 2.76 -11.71
C GLY A 163 -7.55 2.74 -10.19
N ASP A 164 -7.54 1.54 -9.60
CA ASP A 164 -7.41 1.36 -8.16
C ASP A 164 -6.02 1.78 -7.69
N THR A 165 -5.98 2.84 -6.90
CA THR A 165 -4.74 3.40 -6.33
C THR A 165 -4.55 3.00 -4.87
N GLU A 166 -5.53 2.39 -4.23
CA GLU A 166 -5.48 2.04 -2.79
C GLU A 166 -4.76 0.72 -2.58
N GLU A 167 -5.11 -0.32 -3.34
CA GLU A 167 -4.54 -1.64 -3.16
C GLU A 167 -3.52 -2.02 -4.25
N PRO A 168 -2.33 -2.50 -3.87
CA PRO A 168 -1.36 -3.02 -4.84
C PRO A 168 -1.82 -4.39 -5.34
N LEU A 169 -1.63 -4.64 -6.62
CA LEU A 169 -1.82 -5.96 -7.19
C LEU A 169 -0.59 -6.83 -6.85
N MET A 170 -0.81 -7.90 -6.08
CA MET A 170 0.23 -8.76 -5.55
C MET A 170 0.36 -10.08 -6.34
N ASP A 171 1.51 -10.75 -6.18
CA ASP A 171 1.79 -12.12 -6.68
C ASP A 171 1.62 -12.30 -8.19
N LEU A 172 2.22 -11.41 -8.96
CA LEU A 172 2.26 -11.52 -10.41
C LEU A 172 3.54 -12.21 -10.87
N ALA A 173 3.44 -13.13 -11.80
CA ALA A 173 4.63 -13.68 -12.46
C ALA A 173 5.32 -12.60 -13.30
N CYS A 174 6.64 -12.50 -13.16
CA CYS A 174 7.42 -11.59 -13.99
C CYS A 174 7.43 -12.08 -15.45
N PRO A 175 7.10 -11.23 -16.45
CA PRO A 175 7.08 -11.64 -17.85
C PRO A 175 8.43 -12.13 -18.39
N GLN A 176 9.53 -11.76 -17.74
CA GLN A 176 10.89 -12.12 -18.17
C GLN A 176 11.47 -13.32 -17.42
N ASP A 177 10.95 -13.63 -16.23
CA ASP A 177 11.42 -14.73 -15.39
C ASP A 177 10.30 -15.19 -14.45
N GLU A 178 9.74 -16.36 -14.71
CA GLU A 178 8.62 -16.92 -13.94
C GLU A 178 8.96 -17.16 -12.45
N ASN A 179 10.24 -17.24 -12.09
CA ASN A 179 10.67 -17.40 -10.71
C ASN A 179 10.57 -16.10 -9.90
N ILE A 180 10.45 -14.97 -10.57
CA ILE A 180 10.32 -13.65 -9.93
C ILE A 180 8.83 -13.32 -9.77
N ARG A 181 8.46 -12.98 -8.54
CA ARG A 181 7.11 -12.50 -8.21
C ARG A 181 7.12 -10.99 -8.07
N LEU A 182 6.18 -10.35 -8.74
CA LEU A 182 6.06 -8.90 -8.79
C LEU A 182 4.80 -8.42 -8.05
N SER A 183 4.91 -7.23 -7.49
CA SER A 183 3.76 -6.43 -7.06
C SER A 183 3.69 -5.16 -7.90
N LEU A 184 2.50 -4.81 -8.35
CA LEU A 184 2.22 -3.57 -9.09
C LEU A 184 1.40 -2.63 -8.21
N ARG A 185 1.79 -1.35 -8.19
CA ARG A 185 1.03 -0.30 -7.51
C ARG A 185 0.83 0.89 -8.43
N LEU A 186 -0.41 1.41 -8.49
CA LEU A 186 -0.74 2.67 -9.16
C LEU A 186 -0.63 3.82 -8.18
N LEU A 187 0.06 4.88 -8.60
CA LEU A 187 0.12 6.13 -7.85
C LEU A 187 -0.30 7.27 -8.79
N PRO A 188 -1.19 8.19 -8.38
CA PRO A 188 -1.53 9.33 -9.19
C PRO A 188 -0.29 10.23 -9.32
N TYR A 189 0.12 10.51 -10.56
CA TYR A 189 1.26 11.38 -10.86
C TYR A 189 0.83 12.74 -11.37
N SER A 190 -0.17 12.77 -12.27
CA SER A 190 -0.85 13.99 -12.74
C SER A 190 -2.31 13.66 -13.08
N THR A 191 -3.08 14.64 -13.52
CA THR A 191 -4.48 14.44 -13.94
C THR A 191 -4.64 13.38 -15.04
N GLU A 192 -3.62 13.23 -15.91
CA GLU A 192 -3.66 12.32 -17.07
C GLU A 192 -2.67 11.16 -16.98
N GLN A 193 -1.89 11.04 -15.90
CA GLN A 193 -0.79 10.08 -15.79
C GLN A 193 -0.78 9.35 -14.47
N PHE A 194 -0.44 8.07 -14.51
CA PHE A 194 -0.11 7.24 -13.37
C PHE A 194 1.40 6.98 -13.30
N LEU A 195 1.93 6.95 -12.08
CA LEU A 195 3.20 6.31 -11.79
C LEU A 195 2.91 4.86 -11.39
N VAL A 196 3.37 3.92 -12.20
CA VAL A 196 3.30 2.49 -11.91
C VAL A 196 4.60 2.07 -11.23
N VAL A 197 4.51 1.56 -10.01
CA VAL A 197 5.65 1.01 -9.27
C VAL A 197 5.59 -0.51 -9.35
N VAL A 198 6.69 -1.12 -9.78
CA VAL A 198 6.87 -2.58 -9.94
C VAL A 198 7.90 -3.04 -8.93
N ARG A 199 7.48 -3.81 -7.95
CA ARG A 199 8.37 -4.31 -6.87
C ARG A 199 8.56 -5.81 -6.98
N ASP A 200 9.80 -6.25 -6.80
CA ASP A 200 10.12 -7.66 -6.61
C ASP A 200 9.74 -8.10 -5.18
N VAL A 201 8.75 -8.97 -5.09
CA VAL A 201 8.24 -9.53 -3.84
C VAL A 201 8.55 -11.02 -3.70
N THR A 202 9.42 -11.57 -4.54
CA THR A 202 9.76 -12.99 -4.58
C THR A 202 10.14 -13.53 -3.22
N LYS A 203 11.06 -12.85 -2.54
CA LYS A 203 11.55 -13.28 -1.23
C LYS A 203 10.46 -13.23 -0.16
N LEU A 204 9.59 -12.20 -0.22
CA LEU A 204 8.45 -12.08 0.68
C LEU A 204 7.47 -13.25 0.47
N MET A 205 7.09 -13.53 -0.78
CA MET A 205 6.19 -14.62 -1.13
C MET A 205 6.78 -15.99 -0.76
N GLN A 206 8.08 -16.21 -1.01
CA GLN A 206 8.76 -17.44 -0.59
C GLN A 206 8.72 -17.65 0.92
N LEU A 207 8.97 -16.60 1.71
CA LEU A 207 8.87 -16.68 3.17
C LEU A 207 7.46 -16.98 3.65
N GLU A 208 6.46 -16.39 3.02
CA GLU A 208 5.05 -16.67 3.31
C GLU A 208 4.67 -18.11 2.95
N HIS A 209 5.07 -18.61 1.78
CA HIS A 209 4.87 -20.00 1.40
C HIS A 209 5.57 -20.95 2.36
N MET A 210 6.85 -20.74 2.65
CA MET A 210 7.59 -21.57 3.62
C MET A 210 6.92 -21.58 5.00
N ARG A 211 6.41 -20.44 5.46
CA ARG A 211 5.67 -20.35 6.73
C ARG A 211 4.38 -21.17 6.69
N ARG A 212 3.62 -21.09 5.58
CA ARG A 212 2.39 -21.86 5.38
C ARG A 212 2.66 -23.36 5.35
N ASP A 213 3.64 -23.77 4.54
CA ASP A 213 4.03 -25.19 4.41
C ASP A 213 4.57 -25.75 5.73
N PHE A 214 5.37 -24.96 6.47
CA PHE A 214 5.85 -25.36 7.79
C PHE A 214 4.69 -25.62 8.74
N VAL A 215 3.73 -24.71 8.87
CA VAL A 215 2.57 -24.86 9.75
C VAL A 215 1.72 -26.07 9.32
N ALA A 216 1.48 -26.24 8.03
CA ALA A 216 0.72 -27.39 7.51
C ALA A 216 1.42 -28.72 7.81
N ASN A 217 2.71 -28.83 7.53
CA ASN A 217 3.49 -30.05 7.73
C ASN A 217 3.61 -30.40 9.22
N VAL A 218 4.00 -29.43 10.07
CA VAL A 218 4.10 -29.66 11.53
C VAL A 218 2.76 -30.12 12.10
N SER A 219 1.67 -29.55 11.65
CA SER A 219 0.34 -29.95 12.16
C SER A 219 -0.05 -31.35 11.73
N HIS A 220 0.28 -31.77 10.50
CA HIS A 220 0.08 -33.15 10.06
C HIS A 220 0.95 -34.13 10.85
N GLU A 221 2.23 -33.82 11.08
CA GLU A 221 3.18 -34.63 11.84
C GLU A 221 2.81 -34.70 13.33
N LEU A 222 2.12 -33.70 13.88
CA LEU A 222 1.64 -33.72 15.26
C LEU A 222 0.30 -34.43 15.41
N ARG A 223 -0.61 -34.36 14.44
CA ARG A 223 -1.93 -35.02 14.49
C ARG A 223 -1.79 -36.54 14.64
N THR A 224 -0.92 -37.15 13.87
CA THR A 224 -0.74 -38.61 13.84
C THR A 224 -0.33 -39.20 15.22
N PRO A 225 0.75 -38.75 15.90
CA PRO A 225 1.09 -39.28 17.22
C PRO A 225 0.04 -38.93 18.28
N LEU A 226 -0.62 -37.77 18.20
CA LEU A 226 -1.69 -37.40 19.10
C LEU A 226 -2.91 -38.32 18.96
N THR A 227 -3.28 -38.70 17.73
CA THR A 227 -4.36 -39.66 17.46
C THR A 227 -4.02 -41.02 18.09
N VAL A 228 -2.77 -41.46 17.98
CA VAL A 228 -2.31 -42.74 18.60
C VAL A 228 -2.35 -42.66 20.13
N VAL A 229 -1.83 -41.56 20.70
CA VAL A 229 -1.88 -41.37 22.17
C VAL A 229 -3.31 -41.32 22.69
N HIS A 230 -4.19 -40.59 21.96
CA HIS A 230 -5.60 -40.50 22.31
C HIS A 230 -6.29 -41.89 22.24
N GLY A 231 -6.01 -42.67 21.18
CA GLY A 231 -6.55 -43.98 21.01
C GLY A 231 -6.12 -44.94 22.10
N TYR A 232 -4.85 -44.92 22.53
CA TYR A 232 -4.42 -45.73 23.69
C TYR A 232 -5.08 -45.29 25.01
N LEU A 233 -5.25 -44.00 25.21
CA LEU A 233 -5.92 -43.47 26.39
C LEU A 233 -7.41 -43.85 26.43
N ASP A 234 -8.07 -43.88 25.25
CA ASP A 234 -9.48 -44.28 25.14
C ASP A 234 -9.71 -45.75 25.42
N MET A 235 -8.68 -46.59 25.14
CA MET A 235 -8.72 -48.03 25.46
C MET A 235 -8.45 -48.34 26.92
N MET A 236 -7.93 -47.39 27.71
CA MET A 236 -7.70 -47.55 29.15
C MET A 236 -8.98 -47.25 29.93
N GLU A 237 -9.62 -48.24 30.49
CA GLU A 237 -10.78 -48.05 31.36
C GLU A 237 -10.32 -47.62 32.76
N PRO A 238 -10.75 -46.43 33.25
CA PRO A 238 -10.38 -45.98 34.59
C PRO A 238 -10.81 -46.92 35.73
N GLU A 239 -11.82 -47.71 35.44
CA GLU A 239 -12.40 -48.68 36.35
C GLU A 239 -11.46 -49.89 36.62
N ASP A 240 -10.62 -50.25 35.66
CA ASP A 240 -9.64 -51.36 35.80
C ASP A 240 -8.51 -51.00 36.74
N ASN A 241 -8.22 -49.73 36.92
CA ASN A 241 -7.16 -49.20 37.77
C ASN A 241 -7.59 -47.92 38.50
N PRO A 242 -8.40 -47.99 39.55
CA PRO A 242 -8.98 -46.82 40.23
C PRO A 242 -7.93 -45.83 40.76
N GLY A 243 -6.73 -46.29 41.09
CA GLY A 243 -5.64 -45.43 41.55
C GLY A 243 -5.05 -44.53 40.47
N PHE A 244 -5.19 -44.91 39.19
CA PHE A 244 -4.72 -44.15 38.05
C PHE A 244 -5.85 -43.39 37.32
N ALA A 245 -7.10 -43.60 37.68
CA ALA A 245 -8.25 -42.99 37.03
C ALA A 245 -8.14 -41.44 36.85
N PRO A 246 -7.73 -40.67 37.90
CA PRO A 246 -7.57 -39.22 37.73
C PRO A 246 -6.44 -38.83 36.74
N MET A 247 -5.38 -39.63 36.67
CA MET A 247 -4.25 -39.41 35.77
C MET A 247 -4.64 -39.70 34.31
N ILE A 248 -5.37 -40.80 34.07
CA ILE A 248 -5.87 -41.17 32.73
C ILE A 248 -6.81 -40.08 32.21
N GLU A 249 -7.72 -39.62 33.06
CA GLU A 249 -8.66 -38.57 32.67
C GLU A 249 -7.96 -37.23 32.37
N GLU A 250 -6.93 -36.88 33.16
CA GLU A 250 -6.15 -35.65 32.84
C GLU A 250 -5.34 -35.82 31.55
N MET A 251 -4.76 -37.00 31.27
CA MET A 251 -4.07 -37.27 30.01
C MET A 251 -5.01 -37.21 28.82
N ARG A 252 -6.24 -37.75 28.93
CA ARG A 252 -7.28 -37.64 27.91
C ARG A 252 -7.59 -36.17 27.60
N LYS A 253 -7.82 -35.34 28.63
CA LYS A 253 -8.08 -33.89 28.48
C LYS A 253 -6.93 -33.18 27.80
N GLN A 254 -5.68 -33.50 28.18
CA GLN A 254 -4.51 -32.87 27.58
C GLN A 254 -4.30 -33.30 26.11
N SER A 255 -4.51 -34.59 25.81
CA SER A 255 -4.45 -35.11 24.43
C SER A 255 -5.49 -34.47 23.53
N ALA A 256 -6.75 -34.41 23.97
CA ALA A 256 -7.84 -33.75 23.22
C ALA A 256 -7.57 -32.26 23.00
N ARG A 257 -7.01 -31.59 24.03
CA ARG A 257 -6.62 -30.18 23.92
C ARG A 257 -5.50 -29.96 22.88
N MET A 258 -4.48 -30.83 22.85
CA MET A 258 -3.41 -30.75 21.86
C MET A 258 -3.94 -30.99 20.45
N ALA A 259 -4.83 -31.95 20.24
CA ALA A 259 -5.49 -32.21 18.97
C ALA A 259 -6.27 -30.96 18.47
N GLN A 260 -7.02 -30.33 19.38
CA GLN A 260 -7.74 -29.09 19.04
C GLN A 260 -6.80 -27.94 18.71
N LEU A 261 -5.68 -27.77 19.42
CA LEU A 261 -4.67 -26.75 19.12
C LEU A 261 -4.09 -26.91 17.70
N VAL A 262 -3.79 -28.16 17.33
CA VAL A 262 -3.27 -28.49 16.00
C VAL A 262 -4.30 -28.16 14.91
N GLU A 263 -5.58 -28.52 15.13
CA GLU A 263 -6.65 -28.23 14.16
C GLU A 263 -6.95 -26.75 14.03
N ASP A 264 -6.97 -26.01 15.13
CA ASP A 264 -7.13 -24.54 15.13
C ASP A 264 -5.98 -23.86 14.38
N LEU A 265 -4.73 -24.33 14.57
CA LEU A 265 -3.55 -23.79 13.88
C LEU A 265 -3.60 -24.07 12.38
N LEU A 266 -4.01 -25.28 11.97
CA LEU A 266 -4.23 -25.63 10.56
C LEU A 266 -5.31 -24.78 9.93
N THR A 267 -6.43 -24.60 10.63
CA THR A 267 -7.54 -23.77 10.17
C THR A 267 -7.07 -22.34 9.92
N LEU A 268 -6.34 -21.76 10.87
CA LEU A 268 -5.80 -20.40 10.73
C LEU A 268 -4.80 -20.29 9.59
N SER A 269 -3.92 -21.27 9.43
CA SER A 269 -2.95 -21.31 8.33
C SER A 269 -3.62 -21.41 6.95
N ARG A 270 -4.70 -22.21 6.84
CA ARG A 270 -5.49 -22.29 5.60
C ARG A 270 -6.21 -20.99 5.31
N LEU A 271 -6.82 -20.35 6.29
CA LEU A 271 -7.48 -19.07 6.14
C LEU A 271 -6.51 -17.95 5.73
N ASP A 272 -5.30 -17.93 6.32
CA ASP A 272 -4.24 -16.99 5.93
C ASP A 272 -3.78 -17.20 4.46
N ALA A 273 -4.04 -18.39 3.89
CA ALA A 273 -3.61 -18.79 2.55
C ALA A 273 -4.66 -18.60 1.46
N GLN A 274 -5.92 -18.33 1.82
CA GLN A 274 -7.02 -18.22 0.87
C GLN A 274 -7.18 -16.81 0.34
N ASP A 275 -6.87 -16.61 -0.95
CA ASP A 275 -7.12 -15.33 -1.65
C ASP A 275 -8.59 -15.17 -2.07
N ALA A 276 -9.36 -16.25 -2.15
CA ALA A 276 -10.79 -16.23 -2.50
C ALA A 276 -11.56 -17.33 -1.75
N LEU A 277 -12.66 -16.93 -1.12
CA LEU A 277 -13.57 -17.84 -0.47
C LEU A 277 -14.51 -18.48 -1.50
N ARG A 278 -14.86 -19.74 -1.28
CA ARG A 278 -15.94 -20.40 -2.03
C ARG A 278 -17.26 -20.01 -1.39
N GLU A 279 -17.85 -18.95 -1.88
CA GLU A 279 -19.08 -18.38 -1.32
C GLU A 279 -20.32 -19.02 -1.96
N GLU A 280 -21.34 -19.30 -1.14
CA GLU A 280 -22.62 -19.87 -1.53
C GLU A 280 -23.74 -19.30 -0.66
N VAL A 281 -24.99 -19.56 -1.01
CA VAL A 281 -26.14 -19.20 -0.18
C VAL A 281 -26.24 -20.19 0.97
N ILE A 282 -26.08 -19.71 2.20
CA ILE A 282 -26.10 -20.50 3.43
C ILE A 282 -27.50 -20.43 4.05
N PRO A 283 -28.24 -21.57 4.12
CA PRO A 283 -29.52 -21.61 4.80
C PRO A 283 -29.36 -21.41 6.30
N MET A 284 -29.65 -20.18 6.79
CA MET A 284 -29.43 -19.81 8.19
C MET A 284 -30.28 -20.61 9.15
N SER A 285 -31.47 -21.06 8.78
CA SER A 285 -32.29 -21.97 9.60
C SER A 285 -31.60 -23.31 9.89
N VAL A 286 -30.86 -23.85 8.91
CA VAL A 286 -30.07 -25.10 9.07
C VAL A 286 -28.83 -24.80 9.94
N MET A 287 -28.13 -23.70 9.66
CA MET A 287 -26.96 -23.27 10.42
C MET A 287 -27.31 -23.09 11.92
N LEU A 288 -28.37 -22.35 12.21
CA LEU A 288 -28.80 -22.13 13.59
C LEU A 288 -29.23 -23.43 14.29
N THR A 289 -29.89 -24.36 13.57
CA THR A 289 -30.22 -25.68 14.10
C THR A 289 -28.97 -26.48 14.44
N THR A 290 -27.93 -26.43 13.61
CA THR A 290 -26.64 -27.10 13.85
C THR A 290 -25.95 -26.50 15.06
N LEU A 291 -25.83 -25.17 15.15
CA LEU A 291 -25.25 -24.46 16.30
C LEU A 291 -25.99 -24.78 17.62
N ARG A 292 -27.32 -24.94 17.55
CA ARG A 292 -28.11 -25.39 18.71
C ARG A 292 -27.70 -26.76 19.20
N ARG A 293 -27.62 -27.74 18.30
CA ARG A 293 -27.24 -29.11 18.63
C ARG A 293 -25.82 -29.15 19.23
N GLU A 294 -24.90 -28.40 18.68
CA GLU A 294 -23.55 -28.27 19.20
C GLU A 294 -23.52 -27.66 20.61
N ALA A 295 -24.28 -26.56 20.81
CA ALA A 295 -24.39 -25.93 22.10
C ALA A 295 -25.01 -26.86 23.15
N GLU A 296 -26.09 -27.60 22.80
CA GLU A 296 -26.75 -28.57 23.68
C GLU A 296 -25.82 -29.73 24.03
N ALA A 297 -25.08 -30.27 23.06
CA ALA A 297 -24.10 -31.33 23.25
C ALA A 297 -22.96 -30.88 24.18
N LEU A 298 -22.39 -29.69 23.97
CA LEU A 298 -21.34 -29.14 24.83
C LEU A 298 -21.84 -28.79 26.22
N SER A 299 -23.09 -28.35 26.35
CA SER A 299 -23.72 -27.94 27.58
C SER A 299 -24.08 -29.13 28.48
N GLN A 300 -24.30 -30.33 27.92
CA GLN A 300 -24.75 -31.51 28.64
C GLN A 300 -25.97 -31.24 29.56
N GLY A 301 -26.84 -30.31 29.14
CA GLY A 301 -28.04 -29.93 29.93
C GLY A 301 -27.79 -28.90 31.03
N HIS A 302 -26.56 -28.42 31.22
CA HIS A 302 -26.23 -27.49 32.30
C HIS A 302 -26.64 -26.04 32.06
N HIS A 303 -27.02 -25.68 30.84
CA HIS A 303 -27.37 -24.28 30.45
C HIS A 303 -28.73 -24.20 29.78
N LYS A 304 -29.40 -23.06 29.96
CA LYS A 304 -30.63 -22.73 29.19
C LYS A 304 -30.23 -22.11 27.85
N ILE A 305 -30.41 -22.87 26.76
CA ILE A 305 -30.06 -22.43 25.41
C ILE A 305 -31.31 -21.99 24.67
N THR A 306 -31.27 -20.76 24.12
CA THR A 306 -32.36 -20.20 23.28
C THR A 306 -31.83 -19.78 21.94
N ILE A 307 -32.62 -20.00 20.88
CA ILE A 307 -32.30 -19.56 19.51
C ILE A 307 -33.46 -18.79 18.94
N GLU A 308 -33.15 -17.64 18.34
CA GLU A 308 -34.12 -16.77 17.66
C GLU A 308 -33.65 -16.46 16.25
N ASP A 309 -34.49 -16.74 15.26
CA ASP A 309 -34.31 -16.40 13.87
C ASP A 309 -35.26 -15.27 13.50
N GLY A 310 -34.86 -14.02 13.75
CA GLY A 310 -35.64 -12.82 13.46
C GLY A 310 -35.42 -12.24 12.06
N ALA A 311 -34.32 -12.60 11.38
CA ALA A 311 -34.01 -12.04 10.05
C ALA A 311 -34.80 -12.69 8.91
N GLN A 312 -35.17 -13.95 9.07
CA GLN A 312 -35.90 -14.76 8.06
C GLN A 312 -35.26 -14.72 6.65
N CYS A 313 -33.97 -14.51 6.58
CA CYS A 313 -33.17 -14.51 5.34
C CYS A 313 -31.97 -15.44 5.49
N ASP A 314 -31.27 -15.68 4.40
CA ASP A 314 -30.06 -16.48 4.32
C ASP A 314 -28.84 -15.58 4.07
N ILE A 315 -27.62 -16.04 4.38
CA ILE A 315 -26.37 -15.30 4.20
C ILE A 315 -25.62 -15.85 2.98
N TYR A 316 -25.08 -14.97 2.14
CA TYR A 316 -24.12 -15.32 1.10
C TYR A 316 -22.70 -15.29 1.67
N GLY A 317 -22.02 -16.45 1.69
CA GLY A 317 -20.69 -16.60 2.26
C GLY A 317 -20.15 -18.01 2.17
N ALA A 318 -18.97 -18.27 2.73
CA ALA A 318 -18.36 -19.57 2.77
C ALA A 318 -18.90 -20.39 3.96
N HIS A 319 -19.68 -21.42 3.67
CA HIS A 319 -20.42 -22.20 4.69
C HIS A 319 -19.53 -22.78 5.78
N LYS A 320 -18.43 -23.45 5.39
CA LYS A 320 -17.52 -24.11 6.31
C LYS A 320 -16.81 -23.12 7.26
N GLU A 321 -16.36 -22.02 6.73
CA GLU A 321 -15.65 -20.97 7.43
C GLU A 321 -16.59 -20.25 8.40
N LEU A 322 -17.77 -19.83 7.95
CA LEU A 322 -18.76 -19.18 8.80
C LEU A 322 -19.26 -20.09 9.91
N HIS A 323 -19.50 -21.39 9.61
CA HIS A 323 -19.82 -22.37 10.64
C HIS A 323 -18.74 -22.44 11.71
N SER A 324 -17.45 -22.54 11.30
CA SER A 324 -16.32 -22.55 12.25
C SER A 324 -16.28 -21.30 13.11
N ALA A 325 -16.50 -20.10 12.52
CA ALA A 325 -16.53 -18.87 13.28
C ALA A 325 -17.65 -18.84 14.33
N PHE A 326 -18.88 -19.20 13.91
CA PHE A 326 -20.04 -19.20 14.81
C PHE A 326 -19.92 -20.27 15.91
N SER A 327 -19.46 -21.47 15.57
CA SER A 327 -19.19 -22.56 16.52
C SER A 327 -18.16 -22.15 17.60
N ASN A 328 -17.12 -21.41 17.21
CA ASN A 328 -16.16 -20.84 18.16
C ASN A 328 -16.79 -19.87 19.15
N LEU A 329 -17.74 -19.05 18.72
CA LEU A 329 -18.47 -18.14 19.62
C LEU A 329 -19.39 -18.92 20.56
N VAL A 330 -20.11 -19.90 20.04
CA VAL A 330 -21.03 -20.75 20.80
C VAL A 330 -20.27 -21.57 21.83
N SER A 331 -19.17 -22.22 21.47
CA SER A 331 -18.34 -23.00 22.38
C SER A 331 -17.74 -22.14 23.49
N ASN A 332 -17.35 -20.89 23.18
CA ASN A 332 -16.90 -19.95 24.20
C ASN A 332 -18.03 -19.59 25.16
N ALA A 333 -19.24 -19.31 24.66
CA ALA A 333 -20.40 -19.03 25.52
C ALA A 333 -20.69 -20.18 26.47
N VAL A 334 -20.72 -21.42 25.99
CA VAL A 334 -20.93 -22.60 26.86
C VAL A 334 -19.82 -22.75 27.91
N ARG A 335 -18.55 -22.58 27.50
CA ARG A 335 -17.38 -22.80 28.36
C ARG A 335 -17.28 -21.74 29.48
N TYR A 336 -17.66 -20.51 29.23
CA TYR A 336 -17.50 -19.42 30.19
C TYR A 336 -18.77 -19.02 30.94
N THR A 337 -19.85 -19.79 30.74
CA THR A 337 -21.08 -19.66 31.52
C THR A 337 -21.12 -20.66 32.63
N PRO A 338 -21.38 -20.25 33.87
CA PRO A 338 -21.58 -21.19 34.99
C PRO A 338 -22.81 -22.08 34.81
N TYR A 339 -22.87 -23.19 35.50
CA TYR A 339 -24.05 -24.06 35.54
C TYR A 339 -25.32 -23.27 35.87
N ASN A 340 -26.44 -23.63 35.23
CA ASN A 340 -27.72 -22.97 35.30
C ASN A 340 -27.74 -21.57 34.65
N GLY A 341 -26.67 -21.14 33.98
CA GLY A 341 -26.65 -19.91 33.18
C GLY A 341 -27.44 -20.01 31.88
N SER A 342 -27.60 -18.90 31.21
CA SER A 342 -28.33 -18.81 29.93
C SER A 342 -27.44 -18.41 28.77
N ILE A 343 -27.70 -19.00 27.61
CA ILE A 343 -27.02 -18.72 26.34
C ILE A 343 -28.11 -18.43 25.29
N SER A 344 -28.01 -17.29 24.62
CA SER A 344 -28.95 -16.89 23.56
C SER A 344 -28.19 -16.67 22.25
N ILE A 345 -28.62 -17.36 21.20
CA ILE A 345 -28.12 -17.19 19.84
C ILE A 345 -29.24 -16.52 19.05
N ARG A 346 -28.98 -15.31 18.52
CA ARG A 346 -29.98 -14.55 17.77
C ARG A 346 -29.43 -14.16 16.40
N PHE A 347 -30.22 -14.38 15.37
CA PHE A 347 -29.98 -13.90 14.03
C PHE A 347 -31.04 -12.89 13.64
N GLU A 348 -30.65 -11.66 13.33
CA GLU A 348 -31.61 -10.57 13.04
C GLU A 348 -31.09 -9.67 11.93
N GLN A 349 -32.00 -8.98 11.26
CA GLN A 349 -31.68 -7.88 10.36
C GLN A 349 -31.88 -6.57 11.10
N THR A 350 -30.85 -5.73 11.11
CA THR A 350 -30.86 -4.43 11.77
C THR A 350 -31.57 -3.38 10.90
N ALA A 351 -31.90 -2.21 11.47
CA ALA A 351 -32.62 -1.15 10.78
C ALA A 351 -31.88 -0.58 9.55
N ASP A 352 -30.55 -0.66 9.53
CA ASP A 352 -29.66 -0.29 8.41
C ASP A 352 -29.53 -1.40 7.36
N LYS A 353 -30.35 -2.46 7.45
CA LYS A 353 -30.34 -3.65 6.61
C LYS A 353 -29.11 -4.56 6.78
N SER A 354 -28.19 -4.30 7.69
CA SER A 354 -27.12 -5.22 8.04
C SER A 354 -27.67 -6.50 8.66
N LEU A 355 -26.93 -7.62 8.53
CA LEU A 355 -27.28 -8.87 9.19
C LEU A 355 -26.41 -9.03 10.43
N ARG A 356 -27.03 -9.40 11.55
CA ARG A 356 -26.37 -9.62 12.82
C ARG A 356 -26.64 -11.02 13.34
N LEU A 357 -25.57 -11.80 13.58
CA LEU A 357 -25.64 -13.01 14.39
C LEU A 357 -24.97 -12.72 15.72
N SER A 358 -25.72 -12.77 16.81
CA SER A 358 -25.23 -12.52 18.17
C SER A 358 -25.32 -13.77 19.04
N VAL A 359 -24.26 -14.03 19.80
CA VAL A 359 -24.19 -15.05 20.84
C VAL A 359 -24.00 -14.32 22.16
N LYS A 360 -25.01 -14.38 23.03
CA LYS A 360 -25.03 -13.75 24.34
C LYS A 360 -25.00 -14.81 25.42
N ASP A 361 -24.15 -14.65 26.42
CA ASP A 361 -24.02 -15.51 27.59
C ASP A 361 -24.27 -14.72 28.89
N SER A 362 -24.67 -15.42 29.95
CA SER A 362 -24.75 -14.89 31.30
C SER A 362 -23.55 -15.32 32.15
N GLY A 363 -22.40 -15.40 31.53
CA GLY A 363 -21.19 -15.92 32.14
C GLY A 363 -20.42 -14.92 33.00
N TYR A 364 -19.14 -15.21 33.21
CA TYR A 364 -18.28 -14.40 34.09
C TYR A 364 -18.03 -12.98 33.58
N GLY A 365 -18.23 -12.73 32.29
CA GLY A 365 -17.87 -11.47 31.63
C GLY A 365 -16.36 -11.26 31.52
N ILE A 366 -15.98 -10.21 30.80
CA ILE A 366 -14.59 -9.91 30.45
C ILE A 366 -14.26 -8.50 30.95
N PRO A 367 -13.19 -8.30 31.73
CA PRO A 367 -12.76 -6.96 32.13
C PRO A 367 -12.39 -6.09 30.92
N ALA A 368 -12.77 -4.80 30.94
CA ALA A 368 -12.61 -3.87 29.81
C ALA A 368 -11.18 -3.79 29.26
N GLN A 369 -10.17 -3.90 30.12
CA GLN A 369 -8.76 -3.87 29.74
C GLN A 369 -8.34 -5.03 28.82
N HIS A 370 -9.09 -6.13 28.79
CA HIS A 370 -8.80 -7.30 27.95
C HIS A 370 -9.57 -7.31 26.63
N LEU A 371 -10.68 -6.54 26.52
CA LEU A 371 -11.52 -6.52 25.31
C LEU A 371 -10.75 -6.23 24.00
N PRO A 372 -9.83 -5.28 23.95
CA PRO A 372 -9.07 -5.03 22.71
C PRO A 372 -8.18 -6.21 22.29
N ARG A 373 -7.80 -7.07 23.24
CA ARG A 373 -6.79 -8.09 23.05
C ARG A 373 -7.34 -9.52 22.94
N ILE A 374 -8.59 -9.78 23.33
CA ILE A 374 -9.15 -11.13 23.35
C ILE A 374 -9.25 -11.80 21.97
N THR A 375 -9.13 -11.01 20.88
CA THR A 375 -9.06 -11.51 19.49
C THR A 375 -7.62 -11.72 19.01
N GLU A 376 -6.60 -11.41 19.83
CA GLU A 376 -5.20 -11.75 19.53
C GLU A 376 -4.98 -13.26 19.62
N ARG A 377 -4.09 -13.80 18.79
CA ARG A 377 -3.73 -15.24 18.78
C ARG A 377 -3.10 -15.63 20.12
N PHE A 378 -3.54 -16.75 20.72
CA PHE A 378 -3.10 -17.30 22.01
C PHE A 378 -3.38 -16.41 23.23
N TYR A 379 -4.10 -15.30 23.07
CA TYR A 379 -4.43 -14.43 24.19
C TYR A 379 -5.52 -15.03 25.08
N ARG A 380 -5.36 -14.90 26.43
CA ARG A 380 -6.28 -15.41 27.44
C ARG A 380 -6.30 -14.47 28.65
N VAL A 381 -7.48 -14.24 29.24
CA VAL A 381 -7.70 -13.30 30.36
C VAL A 381 -7.10 -13.79 31.68
N SER A 382 -7.09 -15.10 31.96
CA SER A 382 -6.46 -15.66 33.13
C SER A 382 -5.84 -17.03 32.87
N THR A 383 -4.69 -17.32 33.51
CA THR A 383 -3.95 -18.59 33.33
C THR A 383 -4.42 -19.70 34.25
N SER A 384 -5.12 -19.46 35.38
CA SER A 384 -5.52 -20.45 36.36
C SER A 384 -6.88 -21.09 36.04
N ARG A 385 -7.95 -20.31 35.92
CA ARG A 385 -9.29 -20.81 35.55
C ARG A 385 -9.37 -21.32 34.12
N SER A 386 -8.54 -20.77 33.25
CA SER A 386 -8.52 -21.12 31.84
C SER A 386 -7.77 -22.45 31.57
N ARG A 387 -6.95 -22.99 32.51
CA ARG A 387 -6.39 -24.32 32.37
C ARG A 387 -7.46 -25.40 32.54
N GLU A 388 -8.40 -25.21 33.46
CA GLU A 388 -9.52 -26.12 33.66
C GLU A 388 -10.53 -26.08 32.50
N SER A 389 -10.74 -24.91 31.88
CA SER A 389 -11.69 -24.77 30.77
C SER A 389 -11.18 -25.18 29.38
N GLY A 390 -9.91 -25.58 29.22
CA GLY A 390 -9.36 -26.24 28.03
C GLY A 390 -9.26 -25.38 26.75
N GLY A 391 -9.43 -24.08 26.79
CA GLY A 391 -9.40 -23.22 25.58
C GLY A 391 -7.99 -23.08 24.98
N THR A 392 -7.91 -23.05 23.65
CA THR A 392 -6.67 -22.89 22.87
C THR A 392 -6.18 -21.44 22.79
N GLY A 393 -7.09 -20.47 22.95
CA GLY A 393 -6.82 -19.03 22.70
C GLY A 393 -6.78 -18.65 21.22
N LEU A 394 -7.21 -19.55 20.32
CA LEU A 394 -7.24 -19.33 18.87
C LEU A 394 -8.65 -19.10 18.35
N GLY A 395 -9.71 -19.60 18.99
CA GLY A 395 -11.07 -19.57 18.47
C GLY A 395 -11.58 -18.18 18.13
N LEU A 396 -11.36 -17.16 18.99
CA LEU A 396 -11.78 -15.77 18.69
C LEU A 396 -10.95 -15.13 17.57
N SER A 397 -9.67 -15.47 17.46
CA SER A 397 -8.84 -15.00 16.35
C SER A 397 -9.25 -15.64 15.02
N ILE A 398 -9.67 -16.92 15.03
CA ILE A 398 -10.25 -17.60 13.86
C ILE A 398 -11.56 -16.90 13.47
N ALA A 399 -12.47 -16.69 14.42
CA ALA A 399 -13.74 -16.00 14.15
C ALA A 399 -13.53 -14.61 13.55
N LYS A 400 -12.65 -13.80 14.13
CA LYS A 400 -12.30 -12.48 13.60
C LYS A 400 -11.73 -12.55 12.18
N HIS A 401 -10.84 -13.50 11.92
CA HIS A 401 -10.22 -13.65 10.60
C HIS A 401 -11.24 -14.07 9.54
N VAL A 402 -12.08 -15.06 9.84
CA VAL A 402 -13.18 -15.48 8.95
C VAL A 402 -14.11 -14.32 8.63
N LEU A 403 -14.51 -13.52 9.64
CA LEU A 403 -15.37 -12.36 9.44
C LEU A 403 -14.69 -11.31 8.55
N SER A 404 -13.39 -11.06 8.75
CA SER A 404 -12.62 -10.15 7.90
C SER A 404 -12.63 -10.58 6.43
N LEU A 405 -12.43 -11.87 6.15
CA LEU A 405 -12.52 -12.42 4.78
C LEU A 405 -13.91 -12.25 4.15
N HIS A 406 -14.97 -12.18 4.98
CA HIS A 406 -16.35 -11.91 4.53
C HIS A 406 -16.73 -10.42 4.56
N GLN A 407 -15.76 -9.51 4.75
CA GLN A 407 -16.01 -8.07 4.91
C GLN A 407 -17.03 -7.77 6.04
N ALA A 408 -17.03 -8.62 7.05
CA ALA A 408 -17.84 -8.51 8.23
C ALA A 408 -17.00 -8.12 9.44
N ARG A 409 -17.64 -7.66 10.52
CA ARG A 409 -16.95 -7.25 11.74
C ARG A 409 -17.47 -8.01 12.95
N LEU A 410 -16.59 -8.20 13.95
CA LEU A 410 -16.91 -8.76 15.24
C LEU A 410 -17.05 -7.62 16.26
N GLU A 411 -18.22 -7.46 16.85
CA GLU A 411 -18.47 -6.55 17.97
C GLU A 411 -18.57 -7.35 19.26
N ILE A 412 -17.99 -6.80 20.34
CA ILE A 412 -17.89 -7.50 21.62
C ILE A 412 -18.33 -6.54 22.72
N GLU A 413 -19.38 -6.93 23.44
CA GLU A 413 -19.88 -6.21 24.61
C GLU A 413 -19.79 -7.18 25.81
N SER A 414 -19.18 -6.72 26.92
CA SER A 414 -19.03 -7.58 28.09
C SER A 414 -18.90 -6.76 29.36
N GLU A 415 -19.50 -7.26 30.41
CA GLU A 415 -19.40 -6.68 31.75
C GLU A 415 -19.17 -7.80 32.77
N VAL A 416 -18.19 -7.62 33.64
CA VAL A 416 -17.82 -8.60 34.65
C VAL A 416 -19.02 -8.93 35.55
N GLY A 417 -19.36 -10.19 35.66
CA GLY A 417 -20.47 -10.71 36.44
C GLY A 417 -21.85 -10.64 35.76
N LYS A 418 -21.96 -10.05 34.54
CA LYS A 418 -23.21 -10.02 33.78
C LYS A 418 -23.18 -10.87 32.52
N GLY A 419 -21.98 -11.24 32.07
CA GLY A 419 -21.76 -12.04 30.86
C GLY A 419 -21.21 -11.26 29.70
N SER A 420 -21.24 -11.86 28.49
CA SER A 420 -20.70 -11.30 27.27
C SER A 420 -21.68 -11.46 26.11
N GLN A 421 -21.57 -10.58 25.13
CA GLN A 421 -22.24 -10.68 23.84
C GLN A 421 -21.23 -10.49 22.71
N PHE A 422 -21.16 -11.48 21.82
CA PHE A 422 -20.35 -11.45 20.62
C PHE A 422 -21.27 -11.36 19.42
N SER A 423 -21.11 -10.32 18.59
CA SER A 423 -21.97 -10.05 17.46
C SER A 423 -21.16 -10.02 16.15
N CYS A 424 -21.52 -10.88 15.21
CA CYS A 424 -21.01 -10.90 13.85
C CYS A 424 -21.91 -10.03 12.97
N ILE A 425 -21.36 -8.95 12.41
CA ILE A 425 -22.14 -7.98 11.62
C ILE A 425 -21.69 -8.05 10.17
N PHE A 426 -22.63 -8.37 9.28
CA PHE A 426 -22.43 -8.46 7.84
C PHE A 426 -23.16 -7.32 7.14
N ASN A 427 -22.59 -6.86 6.02
CA ASN A 427 -23.25 -5.89 5.17
C ASN A 427 -24.57 -6.45 4.59
N GLY A 428 -25.55 -5.58 4.37
CA GLY A 428 -26.86 -5.98 3.88
C GLY A 428 -26.87 -6.58 2.47
N ASP A 429 -25.84 -6.34 1.68
CA ASP A 429 -25.63 -6.94 0.34
C ASP A 429 -25.39 -8.46 0.39
N ARG A 430 -25.00 -9.01 1.55
CA ARG A 430 -24.87 -10.45 1.80
C ARG A 430 -26.17 -11.15 2.15
N ALA A 431 -27.28 -10.40 2.33
CA ALA A 431 -28.58 -10.99 2.56
C ALA A 431 -29.11 -11.65 1.27
N ARG A 432 -29.68 -12.84 1.43
CA ARG A 432 -30.40 -13.56 0.36
C ARG A 432 -31.79 -13.92 0.83
N ALA A 433 -32.76 -13.77 -0.06
CA ALA A 433 -34.13 -14.21 0.26
C ALA A 433 -34.13 -15.72 0.56
N ARG A 434 -34.78 -16.09 1.66
CA ARG A 434 -34.90 -17.51 2.03
C ARG A 434 -35.67 -18.25 0.97
N GLN A 435 -35.05 -19.27 0.38
CA GLN A 435 -35.77 -20.20 -0.50
C GLN A 435 -36.67 -21.10 0.36
N ILE A 436 -37.95 -20.85 0.36
CA ILE A 436 -38.93 -21.81 0.92
C ILE A 436 -38.87 -23.03 0.05
N ARG A 437 -38.13 -24.09 0.47
CA ARG A 437 -38.27 -25.40 -0.14
C ARG A 437 -39.70 -25.86 0.14
N SER A 438 -40.59 -25.74 -0.83
CA SER A 438 -41.85 -26.43 -0.83
C SER A 438 -41.53 -27.94 -0.80
N ASN A 439 -41.72 -28.56 0.37
CA ASN A 439 -41.74 -30.00 0.47
C ASN A 439 -43.03 -30.45 -0.23
N TYR A 440 -42.90 -30.92 -1.46
CA TYR A 440 -43.81 -31.81 -2.11
C TYR A 440 -43.35 -33.24 -1.90
#